data_b9cb7cd17b9828d454efebb3fc080404
#
_entry.id   b9cb7cd17b9828d454efebb3fc080404
#
_cell.length_a   1.000
_cell.length_b   1.000
_cell.length_c   1.000
_cell.angle_alpha   90.00
_cell.angle_beta   90.00
_cell.angle_gamma   90.00
#
_symmetry.space_group_name_H-M   'P 1'
#
loop_
_entity.id
_entity.type
_entity.pdbx_description
1 polymer ?
#
loop_
_entity_poly.entity_id
_entity_poly.type
_entity_poly.pdbx_seq_one_letter_code
_entity_poly.pdbx_strand_id
1 'polypeptide(L)'
;MPKTGFSAYACLVFAGCFCCSKAMLTKLNQEAVNNRPVIGILTQIVSDEVMKPFGKTYIPASYVKYIESGGSRVMPIRLTLTTAEYKNIFRQINGLLLIGGAVDLERSDFAKVAKIFYTLALRANNAGDFFPIWGTCMGMQLLTVLVAGESLLTNTTAVNVSLPLNLTTEASSSRMFEGFPKELMTALTQEPLTGNFHHYGLTVQTFHENQRLQSFFSILSTNVAENGANFVSTIEGKRYPFYGVQWHPEVNRFQWDTKLNFPHSLHAVQLSSLLAEFFVEEGRRSLHQFDNPEEEASSLIYNYMPVYAANFTPYEQVYFF
;
A
#
# COMPACT_ATOMS: atom_id res chain seq x y z
N MET A 1 -48.31 68.82 -9.96
CA MET A 1 -47.56 67.88 -10.82
C MET A 1 -46.56 67.13 -9.98
N PRO A 2 -46.74 65.88 -9.65
CA PRO A 2 -45.73 65.05 -8.96
C PRO A 2 -45.04 64.14 -9.99
N LYS A 3 -43.71 64.04 -9.90
CA LYS A 3 -42.89 63.15 -10.68
C LYS A 3 -42.73 61.86 -9.89
N THR A 4 -43.10 60.78 -10.55
CA THR A 4 -42.97 59.40 -10.10
C THR A 4 -41.51 58.90 -10.14
N GLY A 5 -40.98 58.53 -9.00
CA GLY A 5 -39.75 57.75 -8.90
C GLY A 5 -40.08 56.27 -8.82
N PHE A 6 -39.74 55.50 -9.84
CA PHE A 6 -39.81 54.03 -9.79
C PHE A 6 -38.45 53.44 -9.38
N SER A 7 -38.57 52.60 -8.48
CA SER A 7 -37.65 51.94 -7.58
C SER A 7 -36.60 51.01 -8.23
N ALA A 8 -35.36 51.14 -7.77
CA ALA A 8 -34.19 50.31 -8.11
C ALA A 8 -34.02 49.06 -7.19
N TYR A 9 -35.14 48.42 -6.81
CA TYR A 9 -35.08 47.26 -5.85
C TYR A 9 -35.28 45.86 -6.47
N ALA A 10 -35.42 45.74 -7.78
CA ALA A 10 -35.76 44.47 -8.42
C ALA A 10 -34.56 43.62 -8.90
N CYS A 11 -33.31 44.13 -8.89
CA CYS A 11 -32.17 43.39 -9.45
C CYS A 11 -31.29 42.65 -8.45
N LEU A 12 -31.50 42.78 -7.14
CA LEU A 12 -30.61 42.12 -6.12
C LEU A 12 -31.09 40.77 -5.64
N VAL A 13 -32.31 40.31 -5.91
CA VAL A 13 -32.83 39.05 -5.43
C VAL A 13 -32.48 37.87 -6.34
N PHE A 14 -32.16 38.06 -7.62
CA PHE A 14 -31.80 36.98 -8.56
C PHE A 14 -30.32 36.56 -8.52
N ALA A 15 -29.40 37.41 -8.08
CA ALA A 15 -27.98 37.08 -8.00
C ALA A 15 -27.65 36.19 -6.77
N GLY A 16 -28.42 36.31 -5.69
CA GLY A 16 -28.23 35.50 -4.47
C GLY A 16 -28.59 34.04 -4.62
N CYS A 17 -29.60 33.72 -5.45
CA CYS A 17 -30.04 32.32 -5.67
C CYS A 17 -29.07 31.49 -6.54
N PHE A 18 -28.38 32.12 -7.50
CA PHE A 18 -27.43 31.43 -8.37
C PHE A 18 -26.10 31.09 -7.67
N CYS A 19 -25.65 31.90 -6.71
CA CYS A 19 -24.47 31.55 -5.88
C CYS A 19 -24.76 30.47 -4.86
N CYS A 20 -25.96 30.46 -4.25
CA CYS A 20 -26.35 29.39 -3.32
C CYS A 20 -26.52 28.04 -4.01
N SER A 21 -27.07 28.00 -5.23
CA SER A 21 -27.23 26.75 -5.97
C SER A 21 -25.88 26.19 -6.47
N LYS A 22 -24.92 27.04 -6.88
CA LYS A 22 -23.57 26.58 -7.22
C LYS A 22 -22.79 26.07 -6.00
N ALA A 23 -22.87 26.76 -4.85
CA ALA A 23 -22.24 26.32 -3.62
C ALA A 23 -22.88 25.05 -3.03
N MET A 24 -24.17 24.81 -3.28
CA MET A 24 -24.86 23.60 -2.88
C MET A 24 -24.58 22.44 -3.84
N LEU A 25 -24.44 22.70 -5.15
CA LEU A 25 -24.04 21.70 -6.15
C LEU A 25 -22.55 21.29 -6.01
N THR A 26 -21.66 22.20 -5.60
CA THR A 26 -20.27 21.86 -5.29
C THR A 26 -20.12 21.08 -3.98
N LYS A 27 -21.04 21.21 -3.01
CA LYS A 27 -21.08 20.36 -1.81
C LYS A 27 -21.65 18.96 -2.06
N LEU A 28 -22.45 18.78 -3.13
CA LEU A 28 -23.04 17.48 -3.48
C LEU A 28 -22.12 16.54 -4.25
N ASN A 29 -20.93 17.00 -4.66
CA ASN A 29 -19.92 16.19 -5.36
C ASN A 29 -18.62 16.01 -4.59
N GLN A 30 -18.56 16.27 -3.29
CA GLN A 30 -17.44 15.80 -2.48
C GLN A 30 -17.71 14.34 -2.16
N GLU A 31 -16.99 13.43 -2.82
CA GLU A 31 -16.95 12.03 -2.40
C GLU A 31 -16.67 11.96 -0.91
N ALA A 32 -17.42 11.12 -0.19
CA ALA A 32 -17.21 10.94 1.23
C ALA A 32 -15.78 10.40 1.45
N VAL A 33 -14.98 11.11 2.23
CA VAL A 33 -13.59 10.76 2.52
C VAL A 33 -13.45 10.38 3.98
N ASN A 34 -12.84 9.25 4.26
CA ASN A 34 -12.51 8.84 5.63
C ASN A 34 -11.25 9.57 6.12
N ASN A 35 -11.43 10.53 7.03
CA ASN A 35 -10.33 11.29 7.62
C ASN A 35 -9.59 10.56 8.74
N ARG A 36 -10.01 9.35 9.09
CA ARG A 36 -9.42 8.52 10.17
C ARG A 36 -9.16 7.09 9.71
N PRO A 37 -8.48 6.88 8.57
CA PRO A 37 -8.31 5.53 8.03
C PRO A 37 -7.51 4.64 8.97
N VAL A 38 -7.81 3.33 8.92
CA VAL A 38 -7.05 2.26 9.58
C VAL A 38 -6.59 1.28 8.52
N ILE A 39 -5.29 1.11 8.38
CA ILE A 39 -4.71 0.11 7.47
C ILE A 39 -4.37 -1.15 8.27
N GLY A 40 -4.90 -2.28 7.82
CA GLY A 40 -4.54 -3.59 8.34
C GLY A 40 -3.16 -4.02 7.81
N ILE A 41 -2.29 -4.49 8.69
CA ILE A 41 -1.01 -5.11 8.32
C ILE A 41 -1.05 -6.58 8.71
N LEU A 42 -0.92 -7.47 7.72
CA LEU A 42 -0.87 -8.90 7.98
C LEU A 42 0.47 -9.27 8.59
N THR A 43 0.45 -9.93 9.78
CA THR A 43 1.67 -10.32 10.51
C THR A 43 2.42 -11.44 9.80
N GLN A 44 3.76 -11.47 9.93
CA GLN A 44 4.59 -12.59 9.49
C GLN A 44 4.75 -13.65 10.57
N ILE A 45 5.00 -14.89 10.16
CA ILE A 45 5.32 -15.99 11.07
C ILE A 45 6.78 -15.84 11.51
N VAL A 46 7.04 -15.98 12.81
CA VAL A 46 8.39 -16.09 13.35
C VAL A 46 8.98 -17.46 12.98
N SER A 47 9.94 -17.47 12.08
CA SER A 47 10.70 -18.68 11.68
C SER A 47 12.11 -18.72 12.27
N ASP A 48 12.67 -17.56 12.62
CA ASP A 48 14.02 -17.46 13.19
C ASP A 48 14.02 -17.78 14.68
N GLU A 49 14.92 -18.67 15.10
CA GLU A 49 15.04 -19.13 16.49
C GLU A 49 15.29 -17.98 17.47
N VAL A 50 16.06 -16.95 17.06
CA VAL A 50 16.36 -15.80 17.93
C VAL A 50 15.14 -14.91 18.19
N MET A 51 14.14 -14.98 17.35
CA MET A 51 12.90 -14.21 17.49
C MET A 51 11.80 -14.95 18.25
N LYS A 52 11.86 -16.29 18.34
CA LYS A 52 10.83 -17.13 18.99
C LYS A 52 10.50 -16.76 20.44
N PRO A 53 11.47 -16.34 21.28
CA PRO A 53 11.16 -15.94 22.66
C PRO A 53 10.23 -14.73 22.77
N PHE A 54 10.11 -13.90 21.71
CA PHE A 54 9.33 -12.65 21.74
C PHE A 54 7.89 -12.82 21.26
N GLY A 55 7.59 -13.83 20.42
CA GLY A 55 6.24 -14.04 19.91
C GLY A 55 6.17 -15.10 18.80
N LYS A 56 4.96 -15.37 18.32
CA LYS A 56 4.71 -16.34 17.24
C LYS A 56 4.65 -15.68 15.88
N THR A 57 4.22 -14.43 15.84
CA THR A 57 4.16 -13.61 14.63
C THR A 57 4.75 -12.23 14.89
N TYR A 58 5.11 -11.51 13.84
CA TYR A 58 5.77 -10.21 13.96
C TYR A 58 5.42 -9.25 12.82
N ILE A 59 5.67 -7.97 13.06
CA ILE A 59 5.70 -6.91 12.05
C ILE A 59 6.95 -6.07 12.30
N PRO A 60 7.88 -5.91 11.32
CA PRO A 60 8.93 -4.90 11.40
C PRO A 60 8.31 -3.51 11.58
N ALA A 61 8.79 -2.76 12.58
CA ALA A 61 8.22 -1.44 12.91
C ALA A 61 8.33 -0.43 11.76
N SER A 62 9.24 -0.65 10.81
CA SER A 62 9.36 0.16 9.59
C SER A 62 8.08 0.20 8.77
N TYR A 63 7.35 -0.90 8.65
CA TYR A 63 6.05 -0.93 7.96
C TYR A 63 4.97 -0.14 8.71
N VAL A 64 4.93 -0.26 10.03
CA VAL A 64 3.99 0.51 10.87
C VAL A 64 4.27 2.01 10.72
N LYS A 65 5.53 2.41 10.91
CA LYS A 65 5.96 3.81 10.78
C LYS A 65 5.72 4.35 9.36
N TYR A 66 5.93 3.52 8.34
CA TYR A 66 5.70 3.86 6.94
C TYR A 66 4.22 4.22 6.72
N ILE A 67 3.29 3.40 7.15
CA ILE A 67 1.84 3.65 7.03
C ILE A 67 1.38 4.82 7.90
N GLU A 68 1.83 4.89 9.15
CA GLU A 68 1.47 6.00 10.04
C GLU A 68 1.97 7.35 9.52
N SER A 69 3.15 7.37 8.87
CA SER A 69 3.70 8.60 8.28
C SER A 69 2.90 9.14 7.09
N GLY A 70 2.07 8.32 6.45
CA GLY A 70 1.10 8.73 5.42
C GLY A 70 -0.21 9.27 6.02
N GLY A 71 -0.36 9.28 7.35
CA GLY A 71 -1.55 9.82 8.02
C GLY A 71 -2.66 8.80 8.27
N SER A 72 -2.31 7.53 8.49
CA SER A 72 -3.22 6.46 8.88
C SER A 72 -2.90 5.91 10.25
N ARG A 73 -3.78 5.08 10.80
CA ARG A 73 -3.53 4.22 11.95
C ARG A 73 -3.34 2.79 11.48
N VAL A 74 -2.73 1.95 12.30
CA VAL A 74 -2.41 0.56 11.94
C VAL A 74 -3.13 -0.43 12.86
N MET A 75 -3.72 -1.47 12.25
CA MET A 75 -4.23 -2.65 12.94
C MET A 75 -3.39 -3.87 12.55
N PRO A 76 -2.73 -4.57 13.50
CA PRO A 76 -2.05 -5.83 13.23
C PRO A 76 -3.07 -6.96 13.03
N ILE A 77 -2.96 -7.71 11.94
CA ILE A 77 -3.85 -8.83 11.64
C ILE A 77 -3.10 -10.13 11.90
N ARG A 78 -3.52 -10.87 12.94
CA ARG A 78 -2.94 -12.16 13.31
C ARG A 78 -3.36 -13.27 12.36
N LEU A 79 -2.53 -14.31 12.23
CA LEU A 79 -2.75 -15.43 11.31
C LEU A 79 -3.61 -16.57 11.88
N THR A 80 -4.03 -16.46 13.16
CA THR A 80 -4.68 -17.56 13.90
C THR A 80 -6.18 -17.32 14.15
N LEU A 81 -6.79 -16.38 13.43
CA LEU A 81 -8.20 -16.06 13.59
C LEU A 81 -9.08 -16.94 12.69
N THR A 82 -10.36 -16.96 13.00
CA THR A 82 -11.37 -17.64 12.17
C THR A 82 -11.72 -16.82 10.93
N THR A 83 -12.28 -17.46 9.92
CA THR A 83 -12.77 -16.76 8.72
C THR A 83 -13.85 -15.70 9.06
N ALA A 84 -14.66 -15.93 10.10
CA ALA A 84 -15.66 -14.96 10.55
C ALA A 84 -15.01 -13.69 11.12
N GLU A 85 -13.96 -13.85 11.94
CA GLU A 85 -13.19 -12.74 12.50
C GLU A 85 -12.47 -11.96 11.39
N TYR A 86 -11.85 -12.62 10.38
CA TYR A 86 -11.28 -11.92 9.24
C TYR A 86 -12.30 -11.12 8.44
N LYS A 87 -13.52 -11.64 8.26
CA LYS A 87 -14.62 -10.89 7.62
C LYS A 87 -15.06 -9.69 8.47
N ASN A 88 -15.01 -9.80 9.79
CA ASN A 88 -15.28 -8.66 10.67
C ASN A 88 -14.20 -7.59 10.55
N ILE A 89 -12.92 -7.99 10.65
CA ILE A 89 -11.78 -7.09 10.47
C ILE A 89 -11.84 -6.39 9.10
N PHE A 90 -12.16 -7.11 8.02
CA PHE A 90 -12.29 -6.53 6.69
C PHE A 90 -13.24 -5.34 6.66
N ARG A 91 -14.38 -5.41 7.36
CA ARG A 91 -15.37 -4.32 7.42
C ARG A 91 -14.94 -3.13 8.29
N GLN A 92 -13.88 -3.29 9.07
CA GLN A 92 -13.39 -2.29 10.02
C GLN A 92 -12.19 -1.50 9.49
N ILE A 93 -11.38 -2.12 8.60
CA ILE A 93 -10.16 -1.50 8.06
C ILE A 93 -10.39 -0.90 6.67
N ASN A 94 -9.54 0.04 6.29
CA ASN A 94 -9.67 0.84 5.07
C ASN A 94 -8.66 0.47 3.97
N GLY A 95 -7.93 -0.61 4.16
CA GLY A 95 -6.97 -1.17 3.22
C GLY A 95 -6.09 -2.21 3.89
N LEU A 96 -5.36 -2.98 3.09
CA LEU A 96 -4.50 -4.06 3.55
C LEU A 96 -3.08 -3.89 3.02
N LEU A 97 -2.10 -3.98 3.91
CA LEU A 97 -0.68 -4.10 3.57
C LEU A 97 -0.22 -5.54 3.75
N LEU A 98 0.28 -6.14 2.67
CA LEU A 98 1.01 -7.42 2.66
C LEU A 98 2.50 -7.11 2.68
N ILE A 99 3.15 -7.42 3.80
CA ILE A 99 4.57 -7.11 4.03
C ILE A 99 5.51 -8.11 3.37
N GLY A 100 6.79 -7.77 3.30
CA GLY A 100 7.86 -8.67 2.88
C GLY A 100 8.07 -9.83 3.85
N GLY A 101 8.86 -10.81 3.43
CA GLY A 101 9.18 -12.01 4.18
C GLY A 101 9.57 -13.19 3.28
N ALA A 102 9.54 -14.39 3.83
CA ALA A 102 9.87 -15.61 3.11
C ALA A 102 9.01 -16.77 3.62
N VAL A 103 7.82 -16.95 3.04
CA VAL A 103 6.92 -18.09 3.34
C VAL A 103 6.43 -18.72 2.04
N ASP A 104 5.87 -19.92 2.13
CA ASP A 104 5.19 -20.56 0.99
C ASP A 104 3.96 -19.72 0.58
N LEU A 105 3.96 -19.24 -0.67
CA LEU A 105 2.94 -18.32 -1.19
C LEU A 105 1.61 -18.99 -1.58
N GLU A 106 1.53 -20.31 -1.49
CA GLU A 106 0.31 -21.07 -1.81
C GLU A 106 -0.30 -21.71 -0.59
N ARG A 107 0.52 -22.14 0.40
CA ARG A 107 0.10 -23.03 1.48
C ARG A 107 0.26 -22.46 2.88
N SER A 108 1.10 -21.45 3.07
CA SER A 108 1.31 -20.82 4.38
C SER A 108 0.03 -20.21 4.93
N ASP A 109 -0.04 -20.02 6.23
CA ASP A 109 -1.17 -19.34 6.87
C ASP A 109 -1.23 -17.87 6.44
N PHE A 110 -0.08 -17.23 6.17
CA PHE A 110 -0.01 -15.91 5.56
C PHE A 110 -0.74 -15.87 4.20
N ALA A 111 -0.43 -16.83 3.32
CA ALA A 111 -1.06 -16.91 2.00
C ALA A 111 -2.57 -17.20 2.08
N LYS A 112 -2.99 -18.10 3.01
CA LYS A 112 -4.40 -18.43 3.23
C LYS A 112 -5.19 -17.20 3.70
N VAL A 113 -4.67 -16.47 4.68
CA VAL A 113 -5.33 -15.27 5.21
C VAL A 113 -5.36 -14.16 4.17
N ALA A 114 -4.25 -13.92 3.47
CA ALA A 114 -4.20 -12.95 2.37
C ALA A 114 -5.23 -13.26 1.28
N LYS A 115 -5.44 -14.55 0.94
CA LYS A 115 -6.46 -14.99 -0.03
C LYS A 115 -7.88 -14.66 0.43
N ILE A 116 -8.18 -14.72 1.74
CA ILE A 116 -9.48 -14.31 2.28
C ILE A 116 -9.69 -12.82 2.01
N PHE A 117 -8.75 -11.96 2.41
CA PHE A 117 -8.85 -10.51 2.20
C PHE A 117 -8.88 -10.13 0.72
N TYR A 118 -8.04 -10.74 -0.12
CA TYR A 118 -8.06 -10.56 -1.56
C TYR A 118 -9.44 -10.85 -2.17
N THR A 119 -10.05 -11.97 -1.77
CA THR A 119 -11.37 -12.36 -2.27
C THR A 119 -12.46 -11.40 -1.81
N LEU A 120 -12.40 -10.93 -0.56
CA LEU A 120 -13.33 -9.94 -0.02
C LEU A 120 -13.15 -8.58 -0.74
N ALA A 121 -11.91 -8.15 -0.94
CA ALA A 121 -11.60 -6.90 -1.64
C ALA A 121 -12.07 -6.90 -3.10
N LEU A 122 -11.91 -8.01 -3.83
CA LEU A 122 -12.46 -8.14 -5.19
C LEU A 122 -13.98 -7.97 -5.20
N ARG A 123 -14.69 -8.59 -4.26
CA ARG A 123 -16.16 -8.50 -4.14
C ARG A 123 -16.60 -7.08 -3.79
N ALA A 124 -15.94 -6.48 -2.81
CA ALA A 124 -16.24 -5.12 -2.37
C ALA A 124 -16.04 -4.11 -3.51
N ASN A 125 -14.86 -4.11 -4.15
CA ASN A 125 -14.59 -3.21 -5.27
C ASN A 125 -15.55 -3.43 -6.46
N ASN A 126 -15.96 -4.67 -6.74
CA ASN A 126 -16.98 -4.95 -7.76
C ASN A 126 -18.35 -4.41 -7.40
N ALA A 127 -18.66 -4.25 -6.13
CA ALA A 127 -19.90 -3.68 -5.61
C ALA A 127 -19.83 -2.15 -5.43
N GLY A 128 -18.69 -1.51 -5.77
CA GLY A 128 -18.48 -0.07 -5.54
C GLY A 128 -18.03 0.28 -4.12
N ASP A 129 -17.76 -0.71 -3.28
CA ASP A 129 -17.21 -0.55 -1.95
C ASP A 129 -15.68 -0.61 -2.03
N PHE A 130 -15.05 0.57 -1.98
CA PHE A 130 -13.64 0.73 -2.30
C PHE A 130 -12.72 0.15 -1.21
N PHE A 131 -11.80 -0.74 -1.61
CA PHE A 131 -10.86 -1.35 -0.69
C PHE A 131 -9.50 -1.60 -1.37
N PRO A 132 -8.43 -0.85 -1.02
CA PRO A 132 -7.10 -1.00 -1.60
C PRO A 132 -6.28 -2.10 -0.93
N ILE A 133 -5.38 -2.71 -1.71
CA ILE A 133 -4.35 -3.65 -1.22
C ILE A 133 -2.99 -3.22 -1.74
N TRP A 134 -2.00 -3.19 -0.85
CA TRP A 134 -0.59 -2.98 -1.18
C TRP A 134 0.24 -4.20 -0.83
N GLY A 135 1.14 -4.60 -1.73
CA GLY A 135 2.13 -5.65 -1.48
C GLY A 135 3.56 -5.14 -1.62
N THR A 136 4.40 -5.39 -0.61
CA THR A 136 5.83 -5.11 -0.64
C THR A 136 6.61 -6.41 -0.73
N CYS A 137 7.56 -6.53 -1.67
CA CYS A 137 8.45 -7.68 -1.85
C CYS A 137 7.66 -8.99 -1.97
N MET A 138 7.75 -9.88 -0.98
CA MET A 138 6.94 -11.10 -0.93
C MET A 138 5.43 -10.81 -0.98
N GLY A 139 4.96 -9.68 -0.43
CA GLY A 139 3.55 -9.27 -0.51
C GLY A 139 3.10 -8.98 -1.94
N MET A 140 3.96 -8.34 -2.77
CA MET A 140 3.72 -8.19 -4.21
C MET A 140 3.72 -9.55 -4.92
N GLN A 141 4.71 -10.39 -4.61
CA GLN A 141 4.79 -11.75 -5.17
C GLN A 141 3.50 -12.53 -4.88
N LEU A 142 2.99 -12.46 -3.65
CA LEU A 142 1.74 -13.11 -3.26
C LEU A 142 0.54 -12.56 -4.05
N LEU A 143 0.46 -11.26 -4.30
CA LEU A 143 -0.59 -10.70 -5.16
C LEU A 143 -0.56 -11.30 -6.57
N THR A 144 0.64 -11.52 -7.14
CA THR A 144 0.76 -12.16 -8.46
C THR A 144 0.32 -13.63 -8.42
N VAL A 145 0.64 -14.36 -7.35
CA VAL A 145 0.18 -15.75 -7.13
C VAL A 145 -1.34 -15.82 -7.00
N LEU A 146 -1.95 -14.92 -6.23
CA LEU A 146 -3.41 -14.86 -6.05
C LEU A 146 -4.16 -14.58 -7.36
N VAL A 147 -3.59 -13.78 -8.25
CA VAL A 147 -4.17 -13.46 -9.56
C VAL A 147 -3.93 -14.59 -10.56
N ALA A 148 -2.70 -15.10 -10.66
CA ALA A 148 -2.36 -16.20 -11.56
C ALA A 148 -3.04 -17.52 -11.16
N GLY A 149 -3.21 -17.75 -9.85
CA GLY A 149 -3.71 -18.99 -9.27
C GLY A 149 -2.63 -20.01 -8.94
N GLU A 150 -1.37 -19.71 -9.24
CA GLU A 150 -0.18 -20.51 -9.01
C GLU A 150 1.06 -19.63 -8.86
N SER A 151 2.13 -20.17 -8.27
CA SER A 151 3.42 -19.48 -8.18
C SER A 151 4.17 -19.55 -9.51
N LEU A 152 4.43 -18.39 -10.10
CA LEU A 152 5.19 -18.22 -11.36
C LEU A 152 6.57 -17.58 -11.10
N LEU A 153 7.02 -17.57 -9.85
CA LEU A 153 8.27 -16.94 -9.47
C LEU A 153 9.48 -17.78 -9.96
N THR A 154 10.50 -17.09 -10.42
CA THR A 154 11.78 -17.67 -10.81
C THR A 154 12.92 -16.95 -10.11
N ASN A 155 14.15 -17.44 -10.28
CA ASN A 155 15.34 -16.77 -9.73
C ASN A 155 15.53 -15.42 -10.43
N THR A 156 15.42 -14.36 -9.63
CA THR A 156 15.68 -12.95 -10.01
C THR A 156 16.46 -12.29 -8.88
N THR A 157 17.55 -12.91 -8.46
CA THR A 157 18.33 -12.45 -7.31
C THR A 157 18.75 -11.00 -7.45
N ALA A 158 18.32 -10.19 -6.48
CA ALA A 158 18.75 -8.84 -6.23
C ALA A 158 18.78 -8.67 -4.70
N VAL A 159 19.92 -8.95 -4.09
CA VAL A 159 20.08 -9.01 -2.63
C VAL A 159 21.02 -7.91 -2.17
N ASN A 160 20.56 -7.10 -1.22
CA ASN A 160 21.33 -6.01 -0.65
C ASN A 160 21.85 -5.01 -1.70
N VAL A 161 20.99 -4.68 -2.67
CA VAL A 161 21.30 -3.70 -3.72
C VAL A 161 20.23 -2.61 -3.79
N SER A 162 20.66 -1.39 -3.97
CA SER A 162 19.79 -0.27 -4.30
C SER A 162 19.87 0.01 -5.80
N LEU A 163 18.70 0.10 -6.46
CA LEU A 163 18.60 0.22 -7.91
C LEU A 163 17.78 1.46 -8.31
N PRO A 164 18.05 2.07 -9.47
CA PRO A 164 17.10 2.92 -10.16
C PRO A 164 16.00 2.04 -10.76
N LEU A 165 14.87 2.64 -11.17
CA LEU A 165 13.78 1.94 -11.84
C LEU A 165 13.80 2.16 -13.35
N ASN A 166 13.65 1.09 -14.13
CA ASN A 166 13.32 1.19 -15.55
C ASN A 166 11.80 1.41 -15.68
N LEU A 167 11.36 2.67 -15.75
CA LEU A 167 9.94 3.01 -15.86
C LEU A 167 9.40 2.61 -17.23
N THR A 168 8.18 2.06 -17.24
CA THR A 168 7.43 1.76 -18.48
C THR A 168 6.64 3.00 -18.95
N THR A 169 6.05 2.91 -20.13
CA THR A 169 5.14 3.97 -20.63
C THR A 169 3.90 4.12 -19.77
N GLU A 170 3.43 3.04 -19.15
CA GLU A 170 2.28 3.02 -18.26
C GLU A 170 2.52 3.78 -16.95
N ALA A 171 3.77 3.91 -16.52
CA ALA A 171 4.12 4.61 -15.28
C ALA A 171 3.65 6.08 -15.29
N SER A 172 3.75 6.76 -16.44
CA SER A 172 3.39 8.18 -16.57
C SER A 172 1.89 8.46 -16.43
N SER A 173 1.04 7.46 -16.61
CA SER A 173 -0.42 7.55 -16.49
C SER A 173 -0.97 6.71 -15.33
N SER A 174 -0.08 6.21 -14.47
CA SER A 174 -0.48 5.39 -13.32
C SER A 174 -1.02 6.27 -12.19
N ARG A 175 -1.96 5.74 -11.43
CA ARG A 175 -2.46 6.38 -10.20
C ARG A 175 -1.33 6.55 -9.18
N MET A 176 -0.45 5.55 -9.09
CA MET A 176 0.65 5.52 -8.12
C MET A 176 1.61 6.70 -8.28
N PHE A 177 1.91 7.11 -9.51
CA PHE A 177 2.91 8.15 -9.79
C PHE A 177 2.31 9.47 -10.29
N GLU A 178 0.99 9.58 -10.45
CA GLU A 178 0.31 10.76 -11.01
C GLU A 178 0.67 12.07 -10.28
N GLY A 179 0.78 12.03 -8.96
CA GLY A 179 1.11 13.21 -8.13
C GLY A 179 2.60 13.46 -7.92
N PHE A 180 3.49 12.66 -8.52
CA PHE A 180 4.93 12.77 -8.25
C PHE A 180 5.58 13.97 -8.96
N PRO A 181 6.47 14.71 -8.27
CA PRO A 181 7.26 15.76 -8.91
C PRO A 181 8.10 15.22 -10.06
N LYS A 182 8.20 15.98 -11.17
CA LYS A 182 8.99 15.57 -12.33
C LYS A 182 10.47 15.29 -12.01
N GLU A 183 11.04 16.06 -11.08
CA GLU A 183 12.40 15.85 -10.59
C GLU A 183 12.56 14.47 -9.97
N LEU A 184 11.62 14.07 -9.10
CA LEU A 184 11.64 12.75 -8.48
C LEU A 184 11.43 11.63 -9.51
N MET A 185 10.54 11.82 -10.50
CA MET A 185 10.36 10.85 -11.59
C MET A 185 11.64 10.67 -12.41
N THR A 186 12.42 11.74 -12.61
CA THR A 186 13.75 11.66 -13.23
C THR A 186 14.73 10.93 -12.33
N ALA A 187 14.78 11.28 -11.04
CA ALA A 187 15.65 10.64 -10.06
C ALA A 187 15.39 9.13 -9.95
N LEU A 188 14.12 8.69 -10.02
CA LEU A 188 13.74 7.27 -10.03
C LEU A 188 14.42 6.47 -11.14
N THR A 189 14.72 7.09 -12.28
CA THR A 189 15.38 6.40 -13.40
C THR A 189 16.90 6.49 -13.38
N GLN A 190 17.48 7.33 -12.53
CA GLN A 190 18.90 7.64 -12.54
C GLN A 190 19.62 7.31 -11.23
N GLU A 191 18.91 7.40 -10.11
CA GLU A 191 19.47 7.22 -8.78
C GLU A 191 19.05 5.88 -8.17
N PRO A 192 19.91 5.24 -7.34
CA PRO A 192 19.60 3.97 -6.68
C PRO A 192 18.67 4.19 -5.48
N LEU A 193 17.38 4.45 -5.74
CA LEU A 193 16.40 4.83 -4.72
C LEU A 193 15.62 3.65 -4.14
N THR A 194 15.73 2.44 -4.73
CA THR A 194 14.92 1.29 -4.38
C THR A 194 15.77 0.14 -3.84
N GLY A 195 15.63 -0.13 -2.54
CA GLY A 195 16.35 -1.21 -1.86
C GLY A 195 15.73 -2.58 -2.18
N ASN A 196 16.55 -3.51 -2.69
CA ASN A 196 16.11 -4.85 -3.08
C ASN A 196 16.79 -5.92 -2.19
N PHE A 197 15.98 -6.89 -1.71
CA PHE A 197 16.41 -7.94 -0.78
C PHE A 197 15.69 -9.27 -1.11
N HIS A 198 15.73 -9.72 -2.37
CA HIS A 198 14.98 -10.90 -2.81
C HIS A 198 15.82 -11.83 -3.70
N HIS A 199 15.52 -13.13 -3.62
CA HIS A 199 16.09 -14.17 -4.49
C HIS A 199 15.15 -14.55 -5.63
N TYR A 200 13.84 -14.37 -5.45
CA TYR A 200 12.82 -14.75 -6.40
C TYR A 200 11.97 -13.55 -6.77
N GLY A 201 11.42 -13.56 -7.96
CA GLY A 201 10.48 -12.57 -8.46
C GLY A 201 9.80 -13.03 -9.74
N LEU A 202 8.86 -12.24 -10.22
CA LEU A 202 8.17 -12.49 -11.48
C LEU A 202 8.97 -11.87 -12.62
N THR A 203 9.37 -12.68 -13.62
CA THR A 203 10.03 -12.12 -14.82
C THR A 203 9.04 -11.39 -15.71
N VAL A 204 9.52 -10.40 -16.46
CA VAL A 204 8.73 -9.67 -17.46
C VAL A 204 8.18 -10.63 -18.52
N GLN A 205 8.98 -11.60 -18.94
CA GLN A 205 8.55 -12.62 -19.89
C GLN A 205 7.37 -13.43 -19.35
N THR A 206 7.50 -14.00 -18.15
CA THR A 206 6.44 -14.80 -17.50
C THR A 206 5.16 -13.97 -17.27
N PHE A 207 5.29 -12.69 -16.93
CA PHE A 207 4.14 -11.79 -16.84
C PHE A 207 3.40 -11.70 -18.18
N HIS A 208 4.13 -11.50 -19.30
CA HIS A 208 3.54 -11.39 -20.63
C HIS A 208 3.03 -12.72 -21.20
N GLU A 209 3.47 -13.85 -20.69
CA GLU A 209 2.95 -15.17 -21.05
C GLU A 209 1.68 -15.54 -20.27
N ASN A 210 1.40 -14.87 -19.13
CA ASN A 210 0.23 -15.15 -18.30
C ASN A 210 -0.90 -14.15 -18.54
N GLN A 211 -1.96 -14.59 -19.22
CA GLN A 211 -3.11 -13.76 -19.57
C GLN A 211 -3.84 -13.16 -18.36
N ARG A 212 -3.89 -13.87 -17.20
CA ARG A 212 -4.54 -13.37 -16.00
C ARG A 212 -3.78 -12.17 -15.42
N LEU A 213 -2.45 -12.28 -15.35
CA LEU A 213 -1.60 -11.18 -14.87
C LEU A 213 -1.71 -9.97 -15.79
N GLN A 214 -1.61 -10.17 -17.11
CA GLN A 214 -1.72 -9.09 -18.09
C GLN A 214 -3.09 -8.38 -18.04
N SER A 215 -4.18 -9.12 -17.84
CA SER A 215 -5.51 -8.51 -17.76
C SER A 215 -5.75 -7.78 -16.44
N PHE A 216 -5.05 -8.15 -15.37
CA PHE A 216 -5.24 -7.62 -14.03
C PHE A 216 -4.32 -6.45 -13.71
N PHE A 217 -3.03 -6.53 -14.06
CA PHE A 217 -2.01 -5.55 -13.72
C PHE A 217 -1.42 -4.83 -14.94
N SER A 218 -0.98 -3.61 -14.72
CA SER A 218 0.03 -2.91 -15.52
C SER A 218 1.39 -3.02 -14.84
N ILE A 219 2.46 -3.24 -15.60
CA ILE A 219 3.83 -3.10 -15.12
C ILE A 219 4.19 -1.62 -15.18
N LEU A 220 4.57 -1.03 -14.06
CA LEU A 220 5.00 0.38 -14.00
C LEU A 220 6.51 0.51 -14.07
N SER A 221 7.26 -0.48 -13.57
CA SER A 221 8.72 -0.51 -13.68
C SER A 221 9.27 -1.93 -13.68
N THR A 222 10.48 -2.05 -14.20
CA THR A 222 11.26 -3.29 -14.25
C THR A 222 12.68 -3.05 -13.79
N ASN A 223 13.39 -4.13 -13.45
CA ASN A 223 14.83 -4.13 -13.20
C ASN A 223 15.48 -5.40 -13.75
N VAL A 224 16.81 -5.43 -13.74
CA VAL A 224 17.61 -6.57 -14.15
C VAL A 224 18.23 -7.22 -12.92
N ALA A 225 18.03 -8.51 -12.75
CA ALA A 225 18.63 -9.32 -11.70
C ALA A 225 20.12 -9.63 -11.97
N GLU A 226 20.85 -10.12 -10.97
CA GLU A 226 22.25 -10.50 -11.09
C GLU A 226 22.53 -11.51 -12.19
N ASN A 227 21.58 -12.42 -12.45
CA ASN A 227 21.66 -13.42 -13.51
C ASN A 227 21.22 -12.91 -14.90
N GLY A 228 20.96 -11.61 -15.06
CA GLY A 228 20.52 -10.98 -16.30
C GLY A 228 19.03 -11.09 -16.60
N ALA A 229 18.22 -11.74 -15.74
CA ALA A 229 16.79 -11.83 -15.92
C ALA A 229 16.09 -10.48 -15.66
N ASN A 230 15.23 -10.05 -16.59
CA ASN A 230 14.38 -8.89 -16.39
C ASN A 230 13.21 -9.26 -15.48
N PHE A 231 13.05 -8.57 -14.36
CA PHE A 231 11.95 -8.79 -13.42
C PHE A 231 11.04 -7.57 -13.26
N VAL A 232 9.82 -7.84 -12.87
CA VAL A 232 8.78 -6.84 -12.60
C VAL A 232 9.07 -6.22 -11.23
N SER A 233 9.26 -4.90 -11.19
CA SER A 233 9.60 -4.17 -9.95
C SER A 233 8.43 -3.43 -9.35
N THR A 234 7.47 -2.95 -10.17
CA THR A 234 6.29 -2.22 -9.69
C THR A 234 5.08 -2.57 -10.55
N ILE A 235 3.97 -2.86 -9.90
CA ILE A 235 2.69 -3.18 -10.54
C ILE A 235 1.54 -2.34 -9.98
N GLU A 236 0.56 -2.09 -10.83
CA GLU A 236 -0.70 -1.45 -10.48
C GLU A 236 -1.87 -2.19 -11.11
N GLY A 237 -2.92 -2.45 -10.32
CA GLY A 237 -4.14 -3.08 -10.83
C GLY A 237 -4.88 -2.18 -11.82
N LYS A 238 -5.21 -2.69 -13.01
CA LYS A 238 -5.90 -1.93 -14.06
C LYS A 238 -7.29 -1.46 -13.63
N ARG A 239 -8.02 -2.34 -12.98
CA ARG A 239 -9.40 -2.10 -12.53
C ARG A 239 -9.50 -1.91 -11.01
N TYR A 240 -8.69 -2.66 -10.26
CA TYR A 240 -8.75 -2.70 -8.81
C TYR A 240 -7.65 -1.84 -8.19
N PRO A 241 -7.87 -1.25 -7.01
CA PRO A 241 -6.87 -0.47 -6.30
C PRO A 241 -5.83 -1.38 -5.62
N PHE A 242 -5.18 -2.24 -6.40
CA PHE A 242 -4.17 -3.18 -5.93
C PHE A 242 -2.82 -2.79 -6.49
N TYR A 243 -1.85 -2.64 -5.61
CA TYR A 243 -0.53 -2.09 -5.88
C TYR A 243 0.55 -3.02 -5.35
N GLY A 244 1.70 -3.03 -5.99
CA GLY A 244 2.81 -3.84 -5.53
C GLY A 244 4.17 -3.30 -5.96
N VAL A 245 5.14 -3.42 -5.05
CA VAL A 245 6.55 -3.12 -5.31
C VAL A 245 7.41 -4.31 -4.86
N GLN A 246 8.38 -4.73 -5.70
CA GLN A 246 9.31 -5.80 -5.36
C GLN A 246 10.39 -5.32 -4.39
N TRP A 247 10.66 -4.05 -4.38
CA TRP A 247 11.60 -3.35 -3.52
C TRP A 247 10.92 -2.82 -2.24
N HIS A 248 11.70 -2.24 -1.32
CA HIS A 248 11.26 -1.89 0.04
C HIS A 248 11.25 -0.37 0.26
N PRO A 249 10.13 0.34 0.04
CA PRO A 249 10.07 1.79 0.29
C PRO A 249 10.15 2.16 1.77
N GLU A 250 9.72 1.28 2.69
CA GLU A 250 9.73 1.52 4.13
C GLU A 250 11.13 1.60 4.74
N VAL A 251 12.13 0.97 4.10
CA VAL A 251 13.50 0.98 4.62
C VAL A 251 14.17 2.34 4.46
N ASN A 252 13.81 3.11 3.43
CA ASN A 252 14.42 4.39 3.11
C ASN A 252 14.36 5.42 4.24
N ARG A 253 13.45 5.28 5.17
CA ARG A 253 13.25 6.21 6.29
C ARG A 253 13.43 5.59 7.66
N PHE A 254 13.29 4.25 7.78
CA PHE A 254 13.09 3.63 9.07
C PHE A 254 14.01 2.43 9.36
N GLN A 255 14.97 2.12 8.48
CA GLN A 255 15.98 1.09 8.69
C GLN A 255 17.37 1.69 8.52
N TRP A 256 18.30 1.34 9.44
CA TRP A 256 19.58 2.05 9.57
C TRP A 256 20.77 1.11 9.72
N ASP A 257 20.62 -0.22 9.52
CA ASP A 257 21.75 -1.15 9.54
C ASP A 257 22.77 -0.79 8.45
N THR A 258 23.97 -0.39 8.87
CA THR A 258 25.05 0.03 7.97
C THR A 258 25.64 -1.09 7.11
N LYS A 259 25.30 -2.36 7.40
CA LYS A 259 25.69 -3.52 6.59
C LYS A 259 24.78 -3.71 5.37
N LEU A 260 23.66 -3.00 5.34
CA LEU A 260 22.64 -3.11 4.29
C LEU A 260 22.59 -1.83 3.45
N ASN A 261 22.40 -2.00 2.15
CA ASN A 261 22.32 -0.89 1.19
C ASN A 261 20.91 -0.29 1.19
N PHE A 262 20.50 0.32 2.32
CA PHE A 262 19.27 1.10 2.39
C PHE A 262 19.50 2.50 1.81
N PRO A 263 18.70 2.95 0.82
CA PRO A 263 18.87 4.28 0.25
C PRO A 263 18.28 5.35 1.19
N HIS A 264 19.12 6.32 1.58
CA HIS A 264 18.74 7.41 2.50
C HIS A 264 18.91 8.80 1.89
N SER A 265 19.10 8.90 0.57
CA SER A 265 19.18 10.19 -0.10
C SER A 265 17.85 10.97 0.06
N LEU A 266 17.90 12.29 -0.18
CA LEU A 266 16.72 13.13 -0.13
C LEU A 266 15.59 12.59 -1.03
N HIS A 267 15.92 12.20 -2.27
CA HIS A 267 14.95 11.60 -3.19
C HIS A 267 14.43 10.24 -2.70
N ALA A 268 15.27 9.41 -2.06
CA ALA A 268 14.84 8.14 -1.49
C ALA A 268 13.84 8.34 -0.34
N VAL A 269 14.09 9.33 0.53
CA VAL A 269 13.18 9.71 1.61
C VAL A 269 11.87 10.27 1.05
N GLN A 270 11.94 11.15 0.04
CA GLN A 270 10.77 11.73 -0.63
C GLN A 270 9.92 10.66 -1.32
N LEU A 271 10.54 9.73 -2.04
CA LEU A 271 9.89 8.58 -2.66
C LEU A 271 9.08 7.77 -1.63
N SER A 272 9.73 7.41 -0.52
CA SER A 272 9.10 6.68 0.57
C SER A 272 7.90 7.44 1.16
N SER A 273 8.00 8.78 1.32
CA SER A 273 6.91 9.60 1.84
C SER A 273 5.71 9.61 0.90
N LEU A 274 5.94 9.91 -0.39
CA LEU A 274 4.87 10.02 -1.37
C LEU A 274 4.14 8.69 -1.61
N LEU A 275 4.84 7.55 -1.57
CA LEU A 275 4.19 6.25 -1.70
C LEU A 275 3.34 5.90 -0.47
N ALA A 276 3.80 6.26 0.74
CA ALA A 276 3.01 6.07 1.96
C ALA A 276 1.74 6.95 1.93
N GLU A 277 1.88 8.22 1.55
CA GLU A 277 0.78 9.15 1.38
C GLU A 277 -0.21 8.63 0.32
N PHE A 278 0.28 8.22 -0.85
CA PHE A 278 -0.56 7.66 -1.92
C PHE A 278 -1.39 6.48 -1.42
N PHE A 279 -0.79 5.49 -0.75
CA PHE A 279 -1.54 4.32 -0.29
C PHE A 279 -2.56 4.68 0.80
N VAL A 280 -2.23 5.60 1.69
CA VAL A 280 -3.15 6.08 2.72
C VAL A 280 -4.30 6.90 2.09
N GLU A 281 -4.04 7.72 1.07
CA GLU A 281 -5.09 8.43 0.33
C GLU A 281 -6.05 7.45 -0.37
N GLU A 282 -5.54 6.37 -0.93
CA GLU A 282 -6.40 5.28 -1.43
C GLU A 282 -7.23 4.68 -0.29
N GLY A 283 -6.64 4.49 0.90
CA GLY A 283 -7.36 4.04 2.10
C GLY A 283 -8.48 4.98 2.55
N ARG A 284 -8.30 6.29 2.39
CA ARG A 284 -9.32 7.30 2.74
C ARG A 284 -10.60 7.20 1.91
N ARG A 285 -10.54 6.58 0.74
CA ARG A 285 -11.71 6.32 -0.13
C ARG A 285 -12.57 5.15 0.39
N SER A 286 -12.03 4.31 1.27
CA SER A 286 -12.80 3.25 1.95
C SER A 286 -13.58 3.84 3.12
N LEU A 287 -14.88 3.56 3.17
CA LEU A 287 -15.77 4.03 4.23
C LEU A 287 -16.00 2.97 5.33
N HIS A 288 -15.22 1.90 5.33
CA HIS A 288 -15.24 0.91 6.41
C HIS A 288 -14.91 1.58 7.75
N GLN A 289 -15.53 1.08 8.83
CA GLN A 289 -15.32 1.63 10.17
C GLN A 289 -15.63 0.60 11.24
N PHE A 290 -15.10 0.79 12.42
CA PHE A 290 -15.45 0.02 13.61
C PHE A 290 -16.86 0.37 14.08
N ASP A 291 -17.57 -0.62 14.61
CA ASP A 291 -18.92 -0.41 15.15
C ASP A 291 -18.89 0.36 16.48
N ASN A 292 -17.80 0.24 17.24
CA ASN A 292 -17.63 1.00 18.49
C ASN A 292 -16.17 1.48 18.71
N PRO A 293 -15.99 2.62 19.43
CA PRO A 293 -14.67 3.20 19.68
C PRO A 293 -13.77 2.35 20.58
N GLU A 294 -14.31 1.56 21.50
CA GLU A 294 -13.54 0.71 22.42
C GLU A 294 -12.90 -0.46 21.65
N GLU A 295 -13.63 -1.06 20.73
CA GLU A 295 -13.10 -2.09 19.83
C GLU A 295 -12.01 -1.52 18.92
N GLU A 296 -12.24 -0.33 18.34
CA GLU A 296 -11.23 0.37 17.56
C GLU A 296 -9.96 0.58 18.38
N ALA A 297 -10.06 1.18 19.56
CA ALA A 297 -8.93 1.50 20.41
C ALA A 297 -8.13 0.26 20.82
N SER A 298 -8.80 -0.85 21.15
CA SER A 298 -8.16 -2.11 21.56
C SER A 298 -7.51 -2.88 20.39
N SER A 299 -7.91 -2.59 19.15
CA SER A 299 -7.41 -3.26 17.95
C SER A 299 -6.16 -2.63 17.36
N LEU A 300 -5.84 -1.38 17.72
CA LEU A 300 -4.73 -0.65 17.12
C LEU A 300 -3.35 -1.07 17.67
N ILE A 301 -2.34 -0.84 16.83
CA ILE A 301 -0.92 -1.12 17.12
C ILE A 301 -0.44 -0.43 18.40
N TYR A 302 -1.10 0.62 18.85
CA TYR A 302 -0.75 1.39 20.07
C TYR A 302 -0.84 0.58 21.36
N ASN A 303 -1.49 -0.58 21.34
CA ASN A 303 -1.55 -1.53 22.46
C ASN A 303 -0.30 -2.42 22.56
N TYR A 304 0.65 -2.30 21.65
CA TYR A 304 1.86 -3.13 21.58
C TYR A 304 3.10 -2.26 21.68
N MET A 305 4.14 -2.78 22.34
CA MET A 305 5.45 -2.12 22.43
C MET A 305 6.42 -2.78 21.43
N PRO A 306 7.06 -2.01 20.55
CA PRO A 306 8.09 -2.58 19.67
C PRO A 306 9.36 -2.89 20.47
N VAL A 307 9.98 -4.03 20.15
CA VAL A 307 11.25 -4.46 20.73
C VAL A 307 12.39 -3.96 19.86
N TYR A 308 13.45 -3.40 20.46
CA TYR A 308 14.69 -3.11 19.76
C TYR A 308 15.35 -4.42 19.31
N ALA A 309 15.54 -4.60 18.02
CA ALA A 309 15.91 -5.87 17.42
C ALA A 309 17.18 -5.82 16.56
N ALA A 310 17.81 -4.66 16.42
CA ALA A 310 18.98 -4.47 15.57
C ALA A 310 20.20 -5.32 15.97
N ASN A 311 20.24 -5.85 17.20
CA ASN A 311 21.30 -6.72 17.66
C ASN A 311 21.22 -8.16 17.10
N PHE A 312 20.04 -8.58 16.61
CA PHE A 312 19.81 -9.97 16.21
C PHE A 312 18.94 -10.12 14.94
N THR A 313 18.47 -9.03 14.35
CA THR A 313 17.74 -9.00 13.08
C THR A 313 18.22 -7.82 12.24
N PRO A 314 17.89 -7.76 10.93
CA PRO A 314 18.14 -6.58 10.12
C PRO A 314 17.18 -5.40 10.39
N TYR A 315 16.29 -5.55 11.36
CA TYR A 315 15.28 -4.54 11.70
C TYR A 315 15.67 -3.76 12.95
N GLU A 316 15.51 -2.43 12.93
CA GLU A 316 15.73 -1.59 14.13
C GLU A 316 14.77 -1.96 15.27
N GLN A 317 13.50 -2.12 14.94
CA GLN A 317 12.45 -2.45 15.89
C GLN A 317 11.44 -3.41 15.27
N VAL A 318 10.88 -4.28 16.11
CA VAL A 318 9.89 -5.30 15.71
C VAL A 318 8.76 -5.34 16.73
N TYR A 319 7.53 -5.35 16.24
CA TYR A 319 6.35 -5.71 17.04
C TYR A 319 6.16 -7.22 16.99
N PHE A 320 5.96 -7.85 18.16
CA PHE A 320 5.70 -9.29 18.28
C PHE A 320 4.29 -9.55 18.82
N PHE A 321 3.71 -10.70 18.37
CA PHE A 321 2.35 -11.11 18.70
C PHE A 321 2.24 -12.57 19.03
#